data_b8e8fc8b31ac967f2b58db6ddfeadefa
#
_entry.id   b8e8fc8b31ac967f2b58db6ddfeadefa
#
_cell.length_a   1.000
_cell.length_b   1.000
_cell.length_c   1.000
_cell.angle_alpha   90.00
_cell.angle_beta   90.00
_cell.angle_gamma   90.00
#
_symmetry.space_group_name_H-M   'P 1'
#
loop_
_entity.id
_entity.type
_entity.pdbx_description
1 polymer ?
#
loop_
_entity_poly.entity_id
_entity_poly.type
_entity_poly.pdbx_seq_one_letter_code
_entity_poly.pdbx_strand_id
1 'polypeptide(L)'
;YICDHMLYFLENHDEQRIASDFFAGNPWKGVPGMIVSVLLQQNPVMVYAGQEFGEKGMDKEGFSGQDGRSTIFDYWTSDTVYKGFFNRDALTTDEKKLSLIYQGLLRFCNREKAVREGLTFDLMYVNHQSHQFNPHKQFVFLRKADDEVLLVVANFDQERVQINVTIPTHAFDFLGIPEQEVEMTDLLSGFTKVVDLKRDGQVALDVEANYGRIYKFNIKK
;
A
#
# COMPACT_ATOMS: atom_id res chain seq x y z
N TYR A 1 -22.32 0.28 -5.72
CA TYR A 1 -22.48 -1.15 -6.10
C TYR A 1 -21.39 -1.63 -7.07
N ILE A 2 -21.19 -0.97 -8.23
CA ILE A 2 -20.14 -1.38 -9.19
C ILE A 2 -18.74 -1.21 -8.58
N CYS A 3 -18.49 -0.10 -7.91
CA CYS A 3 -17.18 0.19 -7.31
C CYS A 3 -16.69 -0.90 -6.36
N ASP A 4 -17.60 -1.50 -5.59
CA ASP A 4 -17.26 -2.52 -4.60
C ASP A 4 -16.91 -3.89 -5.21
N HIS A 5 -17.04 -4.03 -6.54
CA HIS A 5 -16.82 -5.27 -7.28
C HIS A 5 -15.73 -5.15 -8.36
N MET A 6 -15.07 -3.99 -8.43
CA MET A 6 -13.98 -3.79 -9.38
C MET A 6 -12.70 -4.47 -8.90
N LEU A 7 -11.98 -5.10 -9.84
CA LEU A 7 -10.66 -5.64 -9.58
C LEU A 7 -9.63 -4.52 -9.52
N TYR A 8 -8.89 -4.41 -8.42
CA TYR A 8 -7.74 -3.52 -8.30
C TYR A 8 -6.46 -4.24 -8.66
N PHE A 9 -5.62 -3.61 -9.45
CA PHE A 9 -4.30 -4.12 -9.81
C PHE A 9 -3.38 -2.97 -10.23
N LEU A 10 -2.08 -3.20 -10.19
CA LEU A 10 -1.07 -2.24 -10.64
C LEU A 10 -0.42 -2.67 -11.95
N GLU A 11 -0.35 -3.96 -12.21
CA GLU A 11 0.27 -4.57 -13.38
C GLU A 11 -0.63 -5.64 -13.98
N ASN A 12 -0.54 -5.81 -15.30
CA ASN A 12 -1.13 -6.90 -16.06
C ASN A 12 -0.25 -7.22 -17.29
N HIS A 13 -0.71 -8.06 -18.19
CA HIS A 13 0.02 -8.45 -19.40
C HIS A 13 -0.01 -7.41 -20.53
N ASP A 14 -0.93 -6.43 -20.45
CA ASP A 14 -1.08 -5.37 -21.45
C ASP A 14 -0.28 -4.12 -21.09
N GLU A 15 0.09 -3.95 -19.82
CA GLU A 15 0.76 -2.77 -19.31
C GLU A 15 2.25 -3.04 -19.03
N GLN A 16 3.03 -1.97 -19.04
CA GLN A 16 4.43 -2.02 -18.66
C GLN A 16 4.58 -2.41 -17.19
N ARG A 17 5.62 -3.20 -16.90
CA ARG A 17 5.97 -3.55 -15.51
C ARG A 17 6.48 -2.31 -14.76
N ILE A 18 6.12 -2.16 -13.50
CA ILE A 18 6.60 -1.04 -12.68
C ILE A 18 8.14 -1.00 -12.62
N ALA A 19 8.77 -2.16 -12.50
CA ALA A 19 10.23 -2.27 -12.46
C ALA A 19 10.93 -2.01 -13.79
N SER A 20 10.19 -1.95 -14.91
CA SER A 20 10.73 -1.74 -16.24
C SER A 20 11.39 -0.37 -16.37
N ASP A 21 12.53 -0.34 -17.05
CA ASP A 21 13.24 0.89 -17.41
C ASP A 21 12.41 1.77 -18.39
N PHE A 22 11.39 1.20 -19.03
CA PHE A 22 10.44 1.93 -19.89
C PHE A 22 9.28 2.59 -19.10
N PHE A 23 9.16 2.32 -17.80
CA PHE A 23 8.15 2.93 -16.94
C PHE A 23 8.79 3.55 -15.68
N ALA A 24 8.69 2.89 -14.51
CA ALA A 24 9.15 3.51 -13.27
C ALA A 24 10.61 3.16 -12.91
N GLY A 25 11.19 2.11 -13.52
CA GLY A 25 12.58 1.68 -13.35
C GLY A 25 12.93 1.15 -11.96
N ASN A 26 11.96 1.10 -11.04
CA ASN A 26 12.18 0.66 -9.65
C ASN A 26 10.90 0.04 -9.09
N PRO A 27 10.90 -1.26 -8.72
CA PRO A 27 9.71 -1.94 -8.21
C PRO A 27 9.18 -1.38 -6.89
N TRP A 28 10.02 -0.75 -6.08
CA TRP A 28 9.60 -0.13 -4.82
C TRP A 28 8.61 1.02 -5.02
N LYS A 29 8.63 1.68 -6.19
CA LYS A 29 7.64 2.71 -6.53
C LYS A 29 6.20 2.17 -6.62
N GLY A 30 6.03 0.86 -6.75
CA GLY A 30 4.72 0.21 -6.69
C GLY A 30 4.18 -0.03 -5.28
N VAL A 31 5.04 0.00 -4.26
CA VAL A 31 4.65 -0.34 -2.88
C VAL A 31 3.55 0.59 -2.33
N PRO A 32 3.64 1.93 -2.41
CA PRO A 32 2.56 2.79 -1.93
C PRO A 32 1.24 2.58 -2.70
N GLY A 33 1.32 2.35 -4.01
CA GLY A 33 0.15 2.00 -4.82
C GLY A 33 -0.49 0.67 -4.37
N MET A 34 0.33 -0.34 -4.07
CA MET A 34 -0.15 -1.62 -3.56
C MET A 34 -0.79 -1.48 -2.17
N ILE A 35 -0.21 -0.67 -1.26
CA ILE A 35 -0.80 -0.37 0.05
C ILE A 35 -2.22 0.20 -0.12
N VAL A 36 -2.38 1.18 -1.01
CA VAL A 36 -3.69 1.76 -1.30
C VAL A 36 -4.63 0.71 -1.90
N SER A 37 -4.19 -0.05 -2.89
CA SER A 37 -5.03 -1.03 -3.60
C SER A 37 -5.59 -2.12 -2.68
N VAL A 38 -4.78 -2.60 -1.70
CA VAL A 38 -5.21 -3.68 -0.80
C VAL A 38 -5.99 -3.22 0.43
N LEU A 39 -5.88 -1.93 0.82
CA LEU A 39 -6.41 -1.46 2.11
C LEU A 39 -7.55 -0.45 1.98
N LEU A 40 -7.70 0.23 0.84
CA LEU A 40 -8.66 1.32 0.68
C LEU A 40 -10.11 0.84 0.74
N GLN A 41 -10.40 -0.31 0.14
CA GLN A 41 -11.74 -0.87 -0.02
C GLN A 41 -11.72 -2.39 0.21
N GLN A 42 -12.88 -3.03 0.04
CA GLN A 42 -13.06 -4.49 0.12
C GLN A 42 -12.93 -5.17 -1.25
N ASN A 43 -12.43 -4.46 -2.24
CA ASN A 43 -12.33 -4.94 -3.60
C ASN A 43 -11.34 -6.10 -3.73
N PRO A 44 -11.57 -7.03 -4.66
CA PRO A 44 -10.57 -8.01 -5.01
C PRO A 44 -9.32 -7.33 -5.57
N VAL A 45 -8.15 -7.84 -5.22
CA VAL A 45 -6.86 -7.30 -5.67
C VAL A 45 -6.08 -8.39 -6.38
N MET A 46 -5.54 -8.07 -7.54
CA MET A 46 -4.65 -8.94 -8.30
C MET A 46 -3.21 -8.45 -8.17
N VAL A 47 -2.31 -9.37 -7.85
CA VAL A 47 -0.87 -9.21 -8.02
C VAL A 47 -0.47 -9.98 -9.25
N TYR A 48 0.02 -9.28 -10.27
CA TYR A 48 0.46 -9.95 -11.50
C TYR A 48 1.78 -10.68 -11.25
N ALA A 49 1.89 -11.91 -11.79
CA ALA A 49 3.02 -12.82 -11.50
C ALA A 49 4.38 -12.14 -11.68
N GLY A 50 5.20 -12.13 -10.61
CA GLY A 50 6.51 -11.50 -10.57
C GLY A 50 6.52 -10.05 -10.09
N GLN A 51 5.37 -9.37 -9.98
CA GLN A 51 5.28 -8.01 -9.43
C GLN A 51 5.88 -7.96 -8.03
N GLU A 52 5.61 -8.96 -7.21
CA GLU A 52 6.11 -9.13 -5.85
C GLU A 52 7.62 -9.37 -5.75
N PHE A 53 8.28 -9.63 -6.87
CA PHE A 53 9.73 -9.81 -6.96
C PHE A 53 10.42 -8.70 -7.77
N GLY A 54 9.65 -7.77 -8.33
CA GLY A 54 10.17 -6.69 -9.14
C GLY A 54 10.53 -7.12 -10.57
N GLU A 55 9.70 -7.98 -11.18
CA GLU A 55 9.85 -8.36 -12.58
C GLU A 55 9.84 -7.15 -13.50
N LYS A 56 10.87 -7.04 -14.36
CA LYS A 56 11.05 -5.90 -15.27
C LYS A 56 10.30 -6.02 -16.59
N GLY A 57 9.81 -7.21 -16.90
CA GLY A 57 9.26 -7.51 -18.21
C GLY A 57 10.35 -7.73 -19.27
N MET A 58 9.96 -7.67 -20.53
CA MET A 58 10.86 -7.97 -21.64
C MET A 58 11.53 -6.74 -22.19
N ASP A 59 12.80 -6.87 -22.52
CA ASP A 59 13.61 -5.85 -23.17
C ASP A 59 13.78 -6.08 -24.68
N LYS A 60 13.46 -7.30 -25.18
CA LYS A 60 13.67 -7.72 -26.58
C LYS A 60 12.49 -8.40 -27.22
N GLU A 61 11.53 -8.85 -26.45
CA GLU A 61 10.32 -9.53 -26.93
C GLU A 61 9.06 -8.87 -26.36
N GLY A 62 7.95 -9.23 -26.93
CA GLY A 62 6.65 -8.66 -26.69
C GLY A 62 6.04 -8.23 -28.01
N PHE A 63 4.87 -7.70 -27.98
CA PHE A 63 4.20 -7.25 -29.20
C PHE A 63 4.92 -6.07 -29.88
N SER A 64 5.61 -5.26 -29.11
CA SER A 64 6.33 -4.07 -29.57
C SER A 64 7.85 -4.15 -29.35
N GLY A 65 8.39 -5.30 -28.99
CA GLY A 65 9.81 -5.47 -28.75
C GLY A 65 10.27 -4.94 -27.40
N GLN A 66 10.97 -3.83 -27.37
CA GLN A 66 11.52 -3.23 -26.14
C GLN A 66 10.51 -2.29 -25.48
N ASP A 67 9.56 -2.78 -24.72
CA ASP A 67 8.52 -1.96 -24.10
C ASP A 67 8.21 -2.22 -22.62
N GLY A 68 8.89 -3.19 -22.01
CA GLY A 68 8.74 -3.49 -20.60
C GLY A 68 7.47 -4.28 -20.21
N ARG A 69 6.76 -4.84 -21.19
CA ARG A 69 5.63 -5.75 -20.95
C ARG A 69 6.09 -7.17 -20.73
N SER A 70 5.23 -8.00 -20.16
CA SER A 70 5.45 -9.44 -20.08
C SER A 70 4.56 -10.18 -21.07
N THR A 71 5.08 -11.25 -21.69
CA THR A 71 4.25 -12.12 -22.55
C THR A 71 3.32 -12.99 -21.71
N ILE A 72 2.17 -13.34 -22.27
CA ILE A 72 1.26 -14.36 -21.74
C ILE A 72 1.59 -15.78 -22.25
N PHE A 73 2.55 -15.90 -23.14
CA PHE A 73 2.89 -17.17 -23.77
C PHE A 73 3.92 -17.94 -22.96
N ASP A 74 3.80 -19.26 -22.93
CA ASP A 74 4.61 -20.17 -22.11
C ASP A 74 6.02 -20.43 -22.65
N TYR A 75 6.31 -20.04 -23.89
CA TYR A 75 7.65 -20.15 -24.47
C TYR A 75 8.66 -19.15 -23.89
N TRP A 76 8.20 -18.19 -23.10
CA TRP A 76 9.04 -17.20 -22.46
C TRP A 76 9.23 -17.49 -20.97
N THR A 77 10.48 -17.55 -20.52
CA THR A 77 10.80 -17.71 -19.10
C THR A 77 11.42 -16.42 -18.55
N SER A 78 10.70 -15.76 -17.65
CA SER A 78 11.26 -14.67 -16.87
C SER A 78 12.15 -15.23 -15.76
N ASP A 79 13.39 -14.74 -15.67
CA ASP A 79 14.36 -15.17 -14.65
C ASP A 79 13.86 -14.85 -13.25
N THR A 80 13.31 -13.67 -13.03
CA THR A 80 12.78 -13.23 -11.73
C THR A 80 11.59 -14.06 -11.28
N VAL A 81 10.66 -14.35 -12.21
CA VAL A 81 9.50 -15.21 -11.95
C VAL A 81 9.96 -16.64 -11.63
N TYR A 82 10.89 -17.18 -12.43
CA TYR A 82 11.45 -18.52 -12.17
C TYR A 82 12.10 -18.61 -10.79
N LYS A 83 12.95 -17.66 -10.43
CA LYS A 83 13.56 -17.59 -9.09
C LYS A 83 12.50 -17.50 -7.99
N GLY A 84 11.53 -16.64 -8.15
CA GLY A 84 10.47 -16.41 -7.16
C GLY A 84 9.65 -17.64 -6.83
N PHE A 85 9.34 -18.46 -7.83
CA PHE A 85 8.47 -19.64 -7.66
C PHE A 85 9.22 -20.96 -7.50
N PHE A 86 10.38 -21.12 -8.12
CA PHE A 86 11.06 -22.43 -8.17
C PHE A 86 12.45 -22.44 -7.52
N ASN A 87 13.11 -21.29 -7.35
CA ASN A 87 14.45 -21.21 -6.77
C ASN A 87 14.64 -19.95 -5.92
N ARG A 88 13.89 -19.83 -4.83
CA ARG A 88 13.86 -18.63 -3.97
C ARG A 88 15.21 -18.28 -3.35
N ASP A 89 16.12 -19.24 -3.23
CA ASP A 89 17.47 -18.96 -2.71
C ASP A 89 18.28 -18.07 -3.66
N ALA A 90 18.01 -18.14 -4.95
CA ALA A 90 18.65 -17.29 -5.97
C ALA A 90 18.09 -15.86 -6.04
N LEU A 91 17.01 -15.54 -5.31
CA LEU A 91 16.52 -14.17 -5.20
C LEU A 91 17.54 -13.31 -4.47
N THR A 92 17.74 -12.09 -4.94
CA THR A 92 18.53 -11.07 -4.26
C THR A 92 17.89 -10.68 -2.91
N THR A 93 18.66 -10.02 -2.07
CA THR A 93 18.14 -9.50 -0.80
C THR A 93 17.00 -8.52 -1.00
N ASP A 94 17.05 -7.71 -2.06
CA ASP A 94 16.05 -6.70 -2.36
C ASP A 94 14.75 -7.33 -2.88
N GLU A 95 14.82 -8.29 -3.79
CA GLU A 95 13.67 -9.08 -4.27
C GLU A 95 12.98 -9.82 -3.10
N LYS A 96 13.77 -10.41 -2.19
CA LYS A 96 13.24 -11.05 -0.97
C LYS A 96 12.51 -10.06 -0.06
N LYS A 97 13.08 -8.87 0.17
CA LYS A 97 12.45 -7.83 0.98
C LYS A 97 11.14 -7.35 0.36
N LEU A 98 11.15 -7.08 -0.94
CA LEU A 98 9.95 -6.67 -1.67
C LEU A 98 8.84 -7.73 -1.53
N SER A 99 9.17 -9.00 -1.75
CA SER A 99 8.19 -10.09 -1.64
C SER A 99 7.60 -10.23 -0.23
N LEU A 100 8.38 -9.95 0.81
CA LEU A 100 7.87 -9.95 2.19
C LEU A 100 6.86 -8.83 2.44
N ILE A 101 7.05 -7.65 1.84
CA ILE A 101 6.09 -6.55 1.91
C ILE A 101 4.77 -6.96 1.24
N TYR A 102 4.82 -7.47 0.01
CA TYR A 102 3.62 -7.96 -0.69
C TYR A 102 2.91 -9.07 0.10
N GLN A 103 3.67 -10.02 0.64
CA GLN A 103 3.11 -11.08 1.48
C GLN A 103 2.42 -10.50 2.75
N GLY A 104 3.03 -9.51 3.38
CA GLY A 104 2.45 -8.79 4.53
C GLY A 104 1.13 -8.14 4.15
N LEU A 105 1.12 -7.35 3.07
CA LEU A 105 -0.06 -6.64 2.59
C LEU A 105 -1.22 -7.59 2.27
N LEU A 106 -0.97 -8.68 1.55
CA LEU A 106 -1.99 -9.68 1.23
C LEU A 106 -2.50 -10.43 2.48
N ARG A 107 -1.65 -10.60 3.50
CA ARG A 107 -2.10 -11.16 4.80
C ARG A 107 -2.99 -10.18 5.56
N PHE A 108 -2.66 -8.87 5.54
CA PHE A 108 -3.46 -7.86 6.23
C PHE A 108 -4.86 -7.75 5.62
N CYS A 109 -4.99 -7.71 4.29
CA CYS A 109 -6.31 -7.63 3.67
C CYS A 109 -7.20 -8.86 3.99
N ASN A 110 -6.61 -10.01 4.25
CA ASN A 110 -7.36 -11.21 4.65
C ASN A 110 -7.62 -11.32 6.15
N ARG A 111 -6.77 -10.71 6.99
CA ARG A 111 -6.83 -10.86 8.45
C ARG A 111 -7.52 -9.70 9.15
N GLU A 112 -7.22 -8.46 8.74
CA GLU A 112 -7.70 -7.28 9.45
C GLU A 112 -9.19 -7.03 9.12
N LYS A 113 -10.02 -7.01 10.17
CA LYS A 113 -11.46 -6.83 10.04
C LYS A 113 -11.81 -5.47 9.44
N ALA A 114 -11.07 -4.44 9.85
CA ALA A 114 -11.23 -3.09 9.30
C ALA A 114 -11.07 -3.04 7.78
N VAL A 115 -10.24 -3.90 7.18
CA VAL A 115 -10.10 -4.00 5.72
C VAL A 115 -11.24 -4.79 5.10
N ARG A 116 -11.57 -5.96 5.65
CA ARG A 116 -12.56 -6.88 5.09
C ARG A 116 -14.01 -6.39 5.16
N GLU A 117 -14.35 -5.65 6.20
CA GLU A 117 -15.74 -5.33 6.56
C GLU A 117 -15.93 -3.86 6.93
N GLY A 118 -14.82 -3.11 7.05
CA GLY A 118 -14.81 -1.78 7.64
C GLY A 118 -15.26 -0.67 6.69
N LEU A 119 -15.63 0.43 7.32
CA LEU A 119 -15.86 1.70 6.63
C LEU A 119 -14.52 2.36 6.30
N THR A 120 -14.49 3.07 5.18
CA THR A 120 -13.36 3.94 4.79
C THR A 120 -13.70 5.39 5.11
N PHE A 121 -12.74 6.13 5.63
CA PHE A 121 -12.84 7.58 5.77
C PHE A 121 -11.62 8.25 5.12
N ASP A 122 -11.87 9.04 4.09
CA ASP A 122 -10.84 9.80 3.39
C ASP A 122 -10.37 10.98 4.24
N LEU A 123 -9.06 11.07 4.49
CA LEU A 123 -8.43 12.16 5.23
C LEU A 123 -7.77 13.20 4.31
N MET A 124 -7.82 13.03 2.98
CA MET A 124 -7.14 13.92 2.03
C MET A 124 -7.72 15.32 2.06
N TYR A 125 -9.06 15.45 2.17
CA TYR A 125 -9.74 16.74 2.08
C TYR A 125 -9.34 17.72 3.20
N VAL A 126 -8.95 17.22 4.38
CA VAL A 126 -8.55 18.07 5.52
C VAL A 126 -7.03 18.30 5.54
N ASN A 127 -6.25 17.43 4.91
CA ASN A 127 -4.80 17.48 4.93
C ASN A 127 -4.18 18.20 3.72
N HIS A 128 -4.93 18.45 2.64
CA HIS A 128 -4.41 19.01 1.39
C HIS A 128 -3.83 20.43 1.51
N GLN A 129 -4.13 21.15 2.58
CA GLN A 129 -3.61 22.50 2.84
C GLN A 129 -2.52 22.54 3.92
N SER A 130 -2.14 21.40 4.48
CA SER A 130 -1.08 21.32 5.47
C SER A 130 0.29 21.55 4.82
N HIS A 131 1.12 22.43 5.42
CA HIS A 131 2.49 22.66 4.95
C HIS A 131 3.40 21.45 5.07
N GLN A 132 3.03 20.47 5.90
CA GLN A 132 3.80 19.22 6.13
C GLN A 132 3.19 18.02 5.44
N PHE A 133 2.25 18.23 4.52
CA PHE A 133 1.59 17.17 3.75
C PHE A 133 1.47 17.60 2.30
N ASN A 134 2.02 16.79 1.40
CA ASN A 134 1.90 17.05 -0.04
C ASN A 134 0.83 16.14 -0.66
N PRO A 135 -0.36 16.65 -0.99
CA PRO A 135 -1.47 15.85 -1.49
C PRO A 135 -1.23 15.23 -2.88
N HIS A 136 -0.16 15.66 -3.59
CA HIS A 136 0.24 15.06 -4.85
C HIS A 136 1.19 13.87 -4.68
N LYS A 137 1.70 13.66 -3.47
CA LYS A 137 2.70 12.62 -3.16
C LYS A 137 2.33 11.74 -1.97
N GLN A 138 1.47 12.19 -1.09
CA GLN A 138 1.00 11.40 0.04
C GLN A 138 -0.51 11.14 -0.06
N PHE A 139 -0.92 9.95 0.34
CA PHE A 139 -2.31 9.57 0.43
C PHE A 139 -2.60 8.97 1.81
N VAL A 140 -3.67 9.43 2.46
CA VAL A 140 -3.99 9.05 3.85
C VAL A 140 -5.48 8.80 4.04
N PHE A 141 -5.82 7.73 4.77
CA PHE A 141 -7.19 7.36 5.08
C PHE A 141 -7.29 6.52 6.35
N LEU A 142 -8.51 6.40 6.87
CA LEU A 142 -8.86 5.50 7.97
C LEU A 142 -9.71 4.35 7.46
N ARG A 143 -9.51 3.19 8.07
CA ARG A 143 -10.41 2.04 7.99
C ARG A 143 -10.89 1.68 9.39
N LYS A 144 -12.17 1.34 9.54
CA LYS A 144 -12.70 0.94 10.85
C LYS A 144 -13.76 -0.13 10.75
N ALA A 145 -13.62 -1.18 11.56
CA ALA A 145 -14.67 -2.16 11.85
C ALA A 145 -14.68 -2.46 13.35
N ASP A 146 -15.83 -2.40 13.99
CA ASP A 146 -16.01 -2.58 15.42
C ASP A 146 -15.06 -1.68 16.25
N ASP A 147 -14.15 -2.29 17.00
CA ASP A 147 -13.10 -1.63 17.78
C ASP A 147 -11.77 -1.47 17.04
N GLU A 148 -11.60 -2.17 15.93
CA GLU A 148 -10.36 -2.12 15.13
C GLU A 148 -10.33 -0.91 14.21
N VAL A 149 -9.24 -0.14 14.29
CA VAL A 149 -8.99 1.03 13.43
C VAL A 149 -7.61 0.90 12.79
N LEU A 150 -7.53 1.21 11.50
CA LEU A 150 -6.28 1.38 10.76
C LEU A 150 -6.15 2.83 10.31
N LEU A 151 -5.02 3.45 10.63
CA LEU A 151 -4.57 4.70 9.99
C LEU A 151 -3.52 4.31 8.95
N VAL A 152 -3.86 4.52 7.67
CA VAL A 152 -3.00 4.16 6.54
C VAL A 152 -2.47 5.40 5.88
N VAL A 153 -1.17 5.44 5.65
CA VAL A 153 -0.52 6.48 4.86
C VAL A 153 0.39 5.85 3.82
N ALA A 154 0.26 6.30 2.56
CA ALA A 154 1.12 5.93 1.44
C ALA A 154 1.94 7.14 1.00
N ASN A 155 3.26 6.97 0.86
CA ASN A 155 4.18 7.99 0.38
C ASN A 155 4.75 7.61 -0.98
N PHE A 156 4.31 8.31 -2.02
CA PHE A 156 4.78 8.18 -3.40
C PHE A 156 6.01 9.06 -3.69
N ASP A 157 6.50 9.80 -2.68
CA ASP A 157 7.72 10.59 -2.84
C ASP A 157 8.95 9.69 -2.86
N GLN A 158 9.97 10.13 -3.58
CA GLN A 158 11.29 9.49 -3.61
C GLN A 158 12.15 9.85 -2.38
N GLU A 159 11.59 10.63 -1.47
CA GLU A 159 12.23 11.04 -0.23
C GLU A 159 11.40 10.59 0.98
N ARG A 160 12.09 10.33 2.08
CA ARG A 160 11.48 10.15 3.40
C ARG A 160 10.83 11.45 3.83
N VAL A 161 9.61 11.37 4.37
CA VAL A 161 8.84 12.54 4.79
C VAL A 161 8.42 12.44 6.25
N GLN A 162 8.41 13.58 6.91
CA GLN A 162 7.75 13.75 8.21
C GLN A 162 6.50 14.57 7.99
N ILE A 163 5.35 13.98 8.25
CA ILE A 163 4.05 14.58 8.01
C ILE A 163 3.21 14.61 9.28
N ASN A 164 2.34 15.61 9.39
CA ASN A 164 1.31 15.67 10.41
C ASN A 164 -0.04 15.42 9.76
N VAL A 165 -0.70 14.35 10.17
CA VAL A 165 -2.03 13.96 9.68
C VAL A 165 -3.09 14.46 10.66
N THR A 166 -3.92 15.38 10.23
CA THR A 166 -5.10 15.82 10.97
C THR A 166 -6.22 14.81 10.85
N ILE A 167 -6.80 14.38 11.98
CA ILE A 167 -8.00 13.56 12.04
C ILE A 167 -9.15 14.46 12.45
N PRO A 168 -10.07 14.83 11.54
CA PRO A 168 -11.09 15.82 11.81
C PRO A 168 -12.21 15.30 12.71
N THR A 169 -12.89 16.19 13.40
CA THR A 169 -14.09 15.87 14.20
C THR A 169 -15.09 15.01 13.42
N HIS A 170 -15.29 15.28 12.11
CA HIS A 170 -16.18 14.50 11.26
C HIS A 170 -15.76 13.01 11.14
N ALA A 171 -14.46 12.69 11.16
CA ALA A 171 -14.00 11.29 11.17
C ALA A 171 -14.39 10.57 12.46
N PHE A 172 -14.25 11.25 13.61
CA PHE A 172 -14.66 10.70 14.91
C PHE A 172 -16.17 10.42 14.95
N ASP A 173 -16.98 11.34 14.46
CA ASP A 173 -18.44 11.19 14.44
C ASP A 173 -18.88 10.10 13.47
N PHE A 174 -18.35 10.10 12.24
CA PHE A 174 -18.73 9.14 11.21
C PHE A 174 -18.31 7.70 11.57
N LEU A 175 -17.09 7.53 12.07
CA LEU A 175 -16.56 6.21 12.41
C LEU A 175 -16.91 5.79 13.86
N GLY A 176 -17.47 6.67 14.69
CA GLY A 176 -17.73 6.40 16.10
C GLY A 176 -16.44 6.12 16.89
N ILE A 177 -15.40 6.93 16.67
CA ILE A 177 -14.12 6.84 17.40
C ILE A 177 -14.19 7.79 18.61
N PRO A 178 -13.97 7.34 19.86
CA PRO A 178 -13.88 8.21 21.00
C PRO A 178 -12.50 8.88 21.09
N GLU A 179 -12.46 10.06 21.73
CA GLU A 179 -11.17 10.66 22.12
C GLU A 179 -10.55 9.84 23.24
N GLN A 180 -9.33 9.37 23.03
CA GLN A 180 -8.59 8.56 24.00
C GLN A 180 -7.12 8.42 23.62
N GLU A 181 -6.30 8.06 24.60
CA GLU A 181 -4.94 7.58 24.32
C GLU A 181 -4.99 6.15 23.76
N VAL A 182 -4.28 5.91 22.67
CA VAL A 182 -4.16 4.61 22.03
C VAL A 182 -2.70 4.25 21.76
N GLU A 183 -2.39 2.96 21.84
CA GLU A 183 -1.14 2.42 21.33
C GLU A 183 -1.36 1.99 19.87
N MET A 184 -0.64 2.65 18.96
CA MET A 184 -0.66 2.33 17.54
C MET A 184 0.53 1.45 17.17
N THR A 185 0.27 0.31 16.52
CA THR A 185 1.30 -0.59 16.00
C THR A 185 1.34 -0.52 14.48
N ASP A 186 2.48 -0.18 13.90
CA ASP A 186 2.69 -0.29 12.45
C ASP A 186 2.81 -1.77 12.04
N LEU A 187 1.87 -2.25 11.24
CA LEU A 187 1.79 -3.65 10.83
C LEU A 187 2.95 -4.11 9.94
N LEU A 188 3.63 -3.18 9.26
CA LEU A 188 4.76 -3.52 8.39
C LEU A 188 6.07 -3.67 9.17
N SER A 189 6.30 -2.85 10.18
CA SER A 189 7.56 -2.84 10.94
C SER A 189 7.44 -3.41 12.35
N GLY A 190 6.24 -3.52 12.91
CA GLY A 190 6.00 -3.86 14.30
C GLY A 190 6.30 -2.72 15.29
N PHE A 191 6.67 -1.54 14.79
CA PHE A 191 6.93 -0.38 15.65
C PHE A 191 5.64 0.10 16.31
N THR A 192 5.72 0.40 17.61
CA THR A 192 4.59 0.89 18.39
C THR A 192 4.85 2.33 18.86
N LYS A 193 3.78 3.11 18.99
CA LYS A 193 3.78 4.42 19.61
C LYS A 193 2.46 4.71 20.28
N VAL A 194 2.50 5.52 21.33
CA VAL A 194 1.31 6.03 22.00
C VAL A 194 0.91 7.37 21.40
N VAL A 195 -0.39 7.54 21.15
CA VAL A 195 -0.98 8.74 20.55
C VAL A 195 -2.24 9.12 21.33
N ASP A 196 -2.34 10.38 21.71
CA ASP A 196 -3.57 10.96 22.27
C ASP A 196 -4.48 11.40 21.11
N LEU A 197 -5.48 10.57 20.80
CA LEU A 197 -6.45 10.84 19.73
C LEU A 197 -7.43 11.91 20.19
N LYS A 198 -7.39 13.05 19.50
CA LYS A 198 -8.29 14.20 19.74
C LYS A 198 -8.94 14.64 18.44
N ARG A 199 -10.16 15.15 18.57
CA ARG A 199 -10.89 15.79 17.47
C ARG A 199 -10.08 16.96 16.92
N ASP A 200 -9.94 16.99 15.60
CA ASP A 200 -9.10 17.96 14.88
C ASP A 200 -7.61 17.94 15.31
N GLY A 201 -7.22 16.91 16.05
CA GLY A 201 -5.83 16.68 16.47
C GLY A 201 -4.96 16.15 15.33
N GLN A 202 -3.64 16.24 15.54
CA GLN A 202 -2.65 15.82 14.56
C GLN A 202 -1.85 14.61 15.05
N VAL A 203 -1.61 13.67 14.14
CA VAL A 203 -0.72 12.52 14.35
C VAL A 203 0.54 12.73 13.52
N ALA A 204 1.69 12.91 14.19
CA ALA A 204 2.98 13.01 13.51
C ALA A 204 3.42 11.64 13.01
N LEU A 205 3.74 11.53 11.73
CA LEU A 205 4.14 10.29 11.06
C LEU A 205 5.45 10.50 10.31
N ASP A 206 6.27 9.45 10.34
CA ASP A 206 7.52 9.36 9.60
C ASP A 206 7.40 8.21 8.60
N VAL A 207 7.52 8.53 7.31
CA VAL A 207 7.24 7.59 6.21
C VAL A 207 8.40 7.59 5.24
N GLU A 208 8.94 6.41 5.00
CA GLU A 208 10.06 6.21 4.07
C GLU A 208 9.66 6.53 2.61
N ALA A 209 10.67 6.77 1.78
CA ALA A 209 10.50 6.98 0.34
C ALA A 209 9.85 5.76 -0.33
N ASN A 210 8.90 6.01 -1.24
CA ASN A 210 8.18 4.95 -1.99
C ASN A 210 7.64 3.83 -1.07
N TYR A 211 7.05 4.21 0.06
CA TYR A 211 6.61 3.28 1.09
C TYR A 211 5.31 3.73 1.74
N GLY A 212 4.93 3.12 2.85
CA GLY A 212 3.79 3.56 3.66
C GLY A 212 3.85 3.02 5.08
N ARG A 213 2.88 3.44 5.89
CA ARG A 213 2.65 2.97 7.24
C ARG A 213 1.21 2.53 7.39
N ILE A 214 1.01 1.48 8.15
CA ILE A 214 -0.30 0.89 8.43
C ILE A 214 -0.41 0.76 9.94
N TYR A 215 -0.83 1.82 10.61
CA TYR A 215 -0.97 1.83 12.05
C TYR A 215 -2.30 1.24 12.47
N LYS A 216 -2.24 0.11 13.15
CA LYS A 216 -3.38 -0.54 13.79
C LYS A 216 -3.49 -0.14 15.25
N PHE A 217 -4.71 0.15 15.70
CA PHE A 217 -5.05 0.33 17.10
C PHE A 217 -6.49 -0.12 17.37
N ASN A 218 -6.77 -0.39 18.64
CA ASN A 218 -8.12 -0.73 19.08
C ASN A 218 -8.66 0.38 19.97
N ILE A 219 -9.92 0.75 19.74
CA ILE A 219 -10.64 1.71 20.59
C ILE A 219 -11.35 0.97 21.73
N LYS A 220 -11.36 1.62 22.90
CA LYS A 220 -12.20 1.16 24.03
C LYS A 220 -13.56 1.84 23.91
N LYS A 221 -14.61 1.06 24.09
CA LYS A 221 -15.99 1.57 24.18
C LYS A 221 -16.24 2.26 25.50
#